data_96cfd5d62b79ca202a8f26ce042a3290
#
_entry.id   96cfd5d62b79ca202a8f26ce042a3290
#
_cell.length_a   1.000
_cell.length_b   1.000
_cell.length_c   1.000
_cell.angle_alpha   90.00
_cell.angle_beta   90.00
_cell.angle_gamma   90.00
#
_symmetry.space_group_name_H-M   'P 1'
#
loop_
_entity.id
_entity.type
_entity.pdbx_description
1 polymer ?
#
loop_
_entity_poly.entity_id
_entity_poly.type
_entity_poly.pdbx_seq_one_letter_code
_entity_poly.pdbx_strand_id
1 'polypeptide(L)'
;MDIENIEDIEQKLDLDLKKHNKYKQLLILIVTLLLCFLLKGTIIYHIKFAFAFPNGYENIQINTSQEPQQIDYPDNTINQRIINYESLTERKVISLIPRASYKISALVTAHNSFFPVKDKMFDAAALYDIGLAWGELGDKDFYKKYFKSYTAKNGMFGPRLLWTEMKTTQMPVSEEYAKSHFSHSHLIPATRNIMAALLKIKDFQLVEIEGELVDMQYKEGNKTYSSHTSLSRSDTGLGACENIYVTKLKYRNKIYQ
;
A
#
# COMPACT_ATOMS: atom_id res chain seq x y z
N MET A 1 -3.27 -13.42 -73.53
CA MET A 1 -3.63 -13.13 -72.13
C MET A 1 -3.71 -11.62 -72.12
N ASP A 2 -4.93 -11.12 -72.11
CA ASP A 2 -5.19 -9.73 -72.42
C ASP A 2 -4.73 -8.81 -71.26
N ILE A 3 -4.08 -7.72 -71.59
CA ILE A 3 -3.51 -6.75 -70.66
C ILE A 3 -4.60 -6.16 -69.75
N GLU A 4 -5.82 -5.97 -70.23
CA GLU A 4 -7.00 -5.58 -69.50
C GLU A 4 -7.33 -6.48 -68.28
N ASN A 5 -7.00 -7.76 -68.38
CA ASN A 5 -7.27 -8.73 -67.30
C ASN A 5 -6.27 -8.63 -66.14
N ILE A 6 -5.10 -8.08 -66.37
CA ILE A 6 -4.04 -7.90 -65.37
C ILE A 6 -4.36 -6.64 -64.51
N GLU A 7 -4.74 -5.54 -65.12
CA GLU A 7 -5.08 -4.30 -64.41
C GLU A 7 -6.30 -4.48 -63.47
N ASP A 8 -7.31 -5.26 -63.89
CA ASP A 8 -8.51 -5.58 -63.09
C ASP A 8 -8.14 -6.45 -61.87
N ILE A 9 -7.17 -7.38 -62.02
CA ILE A 9 -6.66 -8.18 -60.91
C ILE A 9 -5.86 -7.36 -59.93
N GLU A 10 -5.00 -6.47 -60.42
CA GLU A 10 -4.24 -5.56 -59.55
C GLU A 10 -5.13 -4.59 -58.75
N GLN A 11 -6.17 -4.02 -59.39
CA GLN A 11 -7.14 -3.18 -58.70
C GLN A 11 -7.91 -3.93 -57.61
N LYS A 12 -8.36 -5.16 -57.88
CA LYS A 12 -9.01 -6.00 -56.88
C LYS A 12 -8.09 -6.35 -55.71
N LEU A 13 -6.83 -6.66 -55.99
CA LEU A 13 -5.83 -6.97 -54.96
C LEU A 13 -5.54 -5.76 -54.07
N ASP A 14 -5.39 -4.58 -54.66
CA ASP A 14 -5.19 -3.32 -53.92
C ASP A 14 -6.43 -2.97 -53.04
N LEU A 15 -7.63 -3.20 -53.56
CA LEU A 15 -8.86 -2.98 -52.80
C LEU A 15 -9.01 -3.94 -51.61
N ASP A 16 -8.62 -5.21 -51.78
CA ASP A 16 -8.65 -6.21 -50.71
C ASP A 16 -7.56 -5.95 -49.66
N LEU A 17 -6.38 -5.51 -50.08
CA LEU A 17 -5.32 -5.08 -49.17
C LEU A 17 -5.73 -3.85 -48.33
N LYS A 18 -6.38 -2.86 -48.97
CA LYS A 18 -6.92 -1.68 -48.27
C LYS A 18 -8.01 -2.06 -47.29
N LYS A 19 -8.92 -2.96 -47.65
CA LYS A 19 -9.94 -3.52 -46.75
C LYS A 19 -9.30 -4.24 -45.56
N HIS A 20 -8.34 -5.12 -45.81
CA HIS A 20 -7.63 -5.87 -44.79
C HIS A 20 -6.93 -4.95 -43.81
N ASN A 21 -6.23 -3.93 -44.27
CA ASN A 21 -5.58 -2.93 -43.43
C ASN A 21 -6.60 -2.15 -42.59
N LYS A 22 -7.74 -1.80 -43.12
CA LYS A 22 -8.83 -1.11 -42.43
C LYS A 22 -9.42 -1.98 -41.30
N TYR A 23 -9.65 -3.27 -41.55
CA TYR A 23 -10.10 -4.22 -40.52
C TYR A 23 -9.04 -4.43 -39.42
N LYS A 24 -7.76 -4.51 -39.78
CA LYS A 24 -6.66 -4.62 -38.85
C LYS A 24 -6.58 -3.37 -37.93
N GLN A 25 -6.71 -2.18 -38.47
CA GLN A 25 -6.73 -0.93 -37.70
C GLN A 25 -7.96 -0.87 -36.78
N LEU A 26 -9.13 -1.27 -37.26
CA LEU A 26 -10.34 -1.33 -36.45
C LEU A 26 -10.22 -2.34 -35.31
N LEU A 27 -9.64 -3.50 -35.56
CA LEU A 27 -9.38 -4.52 -34.52
C LEU A 27 -8.43 -3.99 -33.46
N ILE A 28 -7.33 -3.33 -33.86
CA ILE A 28 -6.37 -2.71 -32.93
C ILE A 28 -7.08 -1.65 -32.07
N LEU A 29 -7.91 -0.82 -32.69
CA LEU A 29 -8.69 0.20 -31.95
C LEU A 29 -9.62 -0.44 -30.92
N ILE A 30 -10.38 -1.46 -31.32
CA ILE A 30 -11.29 -2.19 -30.42
C ILE A 30 -10.53 -2.82 -29.25
N VAL A 31 -9.42 -3.51 -29.53
CA VAL A 31 -8.58 -4.12 -28.49
C VAL A 31 -8.02 -3.06 -27.55
N THR A 32 -7.56 -1.93 -28.08
CA THR A 32 -7.07 -0.81 -27.27
C THR A 32 -8.15 -0.23 -26.38
N LEU A 33 -9.36 0.00 -26.90
CA LEU A 33 -10.50 0.49 -26.13
C LEU A 33 -10.90 -0.50 -25.03
N LEU A 34 -10.90 -1.79 -25.35
CA LEU A 34 -11.21 -2.85 -24.39
C LEU A 34 -10.15 -2.89 -23.26
N LEU A 35 -8.87 -2.81 -23.61
CA LEU A 35 -7.77 -2.71 -22.64
C LEU A 35 -7.89 -1.45 -21.78
N CYS A 36 -8.17 -0.30 -22.36
CA CYS A 36 -8.42 0.93 -21.61
C CYS A 36 -9.61 0.80 -20.66
N PHE A 37 -10.68 0.14 -21.08
CA PHE A 37 -11.85 -0.13 -20.24
C PHE A 37 -11.50 -1.07 -19.06
N LEU A 38 -10.80 -2.17 -19.35
CA LEU A 38 -10.36 -3.14 -18.34
C LEU A 38 -9.35 -2.52 -17.33
N LEU A 39 -8.48 -1.63 -17.81
CA LEU A 39 -7.47 -0.95 -17.00
C LEU A 39 -7.95 0.39 -16.43
N LYS A 40 -9.20 0.78 -16.67
CA LYS A 40 -9.74 2.08 -16.24
C LYS A 40 -9.52 2.37 -14.76
N GLY A 41 -9.80 1.41 -13.89
CA GLY A 41 -9.57 1.56 -12.44
C GLY A 41 -8.09 1.79 -12.12
N THR A 42 -7.20 1.05 -12.77
CA THR A 42 -5.74 1.15 -12.64
C THR A 42 -5.23 2.51 -13.09
N ILE A 43 -5.65 2.95 -14.26
CA ILE A 43 -5.22 4.23 -14.84
C ILE A 43 -5.68 5.40 -13.97
N ILE A 44 -6.96 5.42 -13.58
CA ILE A 44 -7.52 6.47 -12.72
C ILE A 44 -6.78 6.53 -11.38
N TYR A 45 -6.50 5.39 -10.77
CA TYR A 45 -5.74 5.34 -9.53
C TYR A 45 -4.34 5.92 -9.70
N HIS A 46 -3.58 5.47 -10.70
CA HIS A 46 -2.23 5.99 -10.94
C HIS A 46 -2.22 7.49 -11.21
N ILE A 47 -3.19 8.01 -11.97
CA ILE A 47 -3.32 9.46 -12.19
C ILE A 47 -3.67 10.17 -10.87
N LYS A 48 -4.63 9.63 -10.10
CA LYS A 48 -5.11 10.22 -8.84
C LYS A 48 -4.01 10.38 -7.78
N PHE A 49 -3.04 9.45 -7.77
CA PHE A 49 -1.95 9.43 -6.79
C PHE A 49 -0.57 9.63 -7.41
N ALA A 50 -0.50 10.15 -8.65
CA ALA A 50 0.77 10.37 -9.36
C ALA A 50 1.67 11.38 -8.64
N PHE A 51 1.07 12.39 -8.01
CA PHE A 51 1.81 13.51 -7.43
C PHE A 51 1.60 13.57 -5.92
N ALA A 52 2.71 13.64 -5.19
CA ALA A 52 2.74 13.96 -3.77
C ALA A 52 3.45 15.31 -3.62
N PHE A 53 2.80 16.23 -2.96
CA PHE A 53 3.28 17.59 -2.74
C PHE A 53 3.73 17.73 -1.29
N PRO A 54 5.03 18.01 -1.03
CA PRO A 54 5.49 18.21 0.33
C PRO A 54 4.82 19.43 0.96
N ASN A 55 4.36 19.29 2.21
CA ASN A 55 3.88 20.40 3.04
C ASN A 55 5.04 21.16 3.70
N GLY A 56 6.23 20.56 3.74
CA GLY A 56 7.43 21.14 4.31
C GLY A 56 8.68 20.33 4.01
N TYR A 57 9.81 20.89 4.39
CA TYR A 57 11.11 20.26 4.27
C TYR A 57 11.83 20.35 5.62
N GLU A 58 12.33 19.23 6.09
CA GLU A 58 13.17 19.17 7.28
C GLU A 58 14.44 18.39 6.98
N ASN A 59 15.59 19.02 7.18
CA ASN A 59 16.88 18.36 7.04
C ASN A 59 17.27 17.66 8.36
N ILE A 60 16.38 16.84 8.91
CA ILE A 60 16.62 16.06 10.12
C ILE A 60 16.82 14.62 9.71
N GLN A 61 17.91 14.03 10.16
CA GLN A 61 18.12 12.59 9.99
C GLN A 61 17.07 11.81 10.79
N ILE A 62 16.38 10.88 10.13
CA ILE A 62 15.45 9.97 10.78
C ILE A 62 16.27 9.00 11.64
N ASN A 63 16.04 9.03 12.93
CA ASN A 63 16.75 8.19 13.90
C ASN A 63 15.91 6.94 14.20
N THR A 64 16.32 5.81 13.67
CA THR A 64 15.65 4.53 13.86
C THR A 64 16.04 3.77 15.12
N SER A 65 16.99 4.28 15.90
CA SER A 65 17.41 3.64 17.17
C SER A 65 16.43 3.87 18.33
N GLN A 66 15.44 4.72 18.12
CA GLN A 66 14.45 5.04 19.15
C GLN A 66 13.26 4.10 19.06
N GLU A 67 12.75 3.72 20.24
CA GLU A 67 11.48 3.00 20.34
C GLU A 67 10.30 3.83 19.80
N PRO A 68 9.28 3.19 19.23
CA PRO A 68 8.04 3.88 18.88
C PRO A 68 7.42 4.56 20.10
N GLN A 69 6.99 5.81 19.92
CA GLN A 69 6.26 6.54 20.94
C GLN A 69 4.78 6.17 20.81
N GLN A 70 4.20 5.64 21.87
CA GLN A 70 2.79 5.26 21.95
C GLN A 70 2.21 5.80 23.25
N ILE A 71 1.05 6.45 23.15
CA ILE A 71 0.29 6.88 24.32
C ILE A 71 -1.13 6.37 24.13
N ASP A 72 -1.48 5.36 24.90
CA ASP A 72 -2.78 4.70 24.84
C ASP A 72 -3.89 5.66 25.30
N TYR A 73 -5.00 5.62 24.60
CA TYR A 73 -6.18 6.37 25.02
C TYR A 73 -6.98 5.56 26.05
N PRO A 74 -7.62 6.24 27.01
CA PRO A 74 -8.47 5.57 27.97
C PRO A 74 -9.55 4.75 27.27
N ASP A 75 -9.79 3.56 27.75
CA ASP A 75 -10.85 2.68 27.23
C ASP A 75 -12.22 3.19 27.73
N ASN A 76 -12.65 4.29 27.17
CA ASN A 76 -13.89 4.99 27.55
C ASN A 76 -14.93 4.82 26.44
N THR A 77 -15.77 3.79 26.57
CA THR A 77 -16.81 3.48 25.59
C THR A 77 -17.88 4.57 25.48
N ILE A 78 -18.00 5.47 26.47
CA ILE A 78 -19.07 6.49 26.53
C ILE A 78 -18.74 7.71 25.68
N ASN A 79 -17.45 8.06 25.52
CA ASN A 79 -16.99 9.23 24.75
C ASN A 79 -15.95 8.87 23.69
N GLN A 80 -16.04 7.66 23.13
CA GLN A 80 -15.08 7.18 22.14
C GLN A 80 -15.15 8.04 20.87
N ARG A 81 -14.04 8.67 20.52
CA ARG A 81 -13.91 9.40 19.26
C ARG A 81 -14.00 8.42 18.08
N ILE A 82 -14.83 8.73 17.10
CA ILE A 82 -14.97 7.96 15.87
C ILE A 82 -14.62 8.88 14.70
N ILE A 83 -13.71 8.41 13.86
CA ILE A 83 -13.37 9.06 12.59
C ILE A 83 -14.10 8.32 11.49
N ASN A 84 -15.05 8.96 10.83
CA ASN A 84 -15.69 8.42 9.63
C ASN A 84 -14.74 8.60 8.44
N TYR A 85 -13.96 7.57 8.14
CA TYR A 85 -12.99 7.60 7.07
C TYR A 85 -13.67 7.28 5.73
N GLU A 86 -13.66 8.26 4.84
CA GLU A 86 -14.07 8.04 3.45
C GLU A 86 -12.90 7.45 2.67
N SER A 87 -13.10 6.26 2.12
CA SER A 87 -12.06 5.60 1.32
C SER A 87 -11.58 6.49 0.18
N LEU A 88 -10.26 6.59 0.04
CA LEU A 88 -9.63 7.36 -1.05
C LEU A 88 -9.82 6.70 -2.43
N THR A 89 -10.18 5.44 -2.47
CA THR A 89 -10.26 4.62 -3.70
C THR A 89 -11.66 4.17 -4.03
N GLU A 90 -12.51 3.98 -3.02
CA GLU A 90 -13.85 3.42 -3.16
C GLU A 90 -14.90 4.31 -2.49
N ARG A 91 -16.19 4.10 -2.83
CA ARG A 91 -17.31 4.81 -2.18
C ARG A 91 -17.73 4.07 -0.91
N LYS A 92 -16.83 4.00 0.08
CA LYS A 92 -17.07 3.35 1.36
C LYS A 92 -16.67 4.26 2.51
N VAL A 93 -17.43 4.17 3.58
CA VAL A 93 -17.13 4.83 4.86
C VAL A 93 -16.78 3.74 5.87
N ILE A 94 -15.63 3.89 6.50
CA ILE A 94 -15.12 2.98 7.52
C ILE A 94 -14.98 3.80 8.80
N SER A 95 -15.53 3.30 9.90
CA SER A 95 -15.36 3.92 11.20
C SER A 95 -14.00 3.54 11.77
N LEU A 96 -13.15 4.52 12.00
CA LEU A 96 -11.88 4.35 12.70
C LEU A 96 -12.05 4.79 14.15
N ILE A 97 -11.63 3.92 15.06
CA ILE A 97 -11.71 4.13 16.49
C ILE A 97 -10.29 4.27 17.03
N PRO A 98 -9.82 5.48 17.32
CA PRO A 98 -8.48 5.70 17.85
C PRO A 98 -8.28 5.02 19.21
N ARG A 99 -7.15 4.29 19.32
CA ARG A 99 -6.74 3.55 20.52
C ARG A 99 -5.52 4.14 21.19
N ALA A 100 -4.61 4.73 20.40
CA ALA A 100 -3.41 5.37 20.91
C ALA A 100 -2.92 6.45 19.94
N SER A 101 -2.24 7.48 20.43
CA SER A 101 -1.35 8.27 19.59
C SER A 101 -0.09 7.47 19.29
N TYR A 102 0.44 7.63 18.07
CA TYR A 102 1.55 6.82 17.62
C TYR A 102 2.54 7.59 16.77
N LYS A 103 3.83 7.40 17.07
CA LYS A 103 4.92 7.93 16.25
C LYS A 103 6.04 6.90 16.18
N ILE A 104 6.52 6.62 14.98
CA ILE A 104 7.62 5.69 14.73
C ILE A 104 8.59 6.26 13.70
N SER A 105 9.89 6.10 13.98
CA SER A 105 10.99 6.28 13.04
C SER A 105 11.58 4.92 12.71
N ALA A 106 11.49 4.47 11.46
CA ALA A 106 11.83 3.10 11.12
C ALA A 106 12.46 2.94 9.74
N LEU A 107 13.15 1.82 9.58
CA LEU A 107 13.56 1.27 8.29
C LEU A 107 12.38 0.52 7.68
N VAL A 108 12.06 0.82 6.45
CA VAL A 108 11.11 0.03 5.64
C VAL A 108 11.78 -1.24 5.17
N THR A 109 11.31 -2.39 5.63
CA THR A 109 11.93 -3.68 5.29
C THR A 109 11.31 -4.34 4.08
N ALA A 110 10.01 -4.13 3.90
CA ALA A 110 9.23 -4.52 2.74
C ALA A 110 7.95 -3.69 2.68
N HIS A 111 7.36 -3.59 1.52
CA HIS A 111 6.08 -2.92 1.36
C HIS A 111 5.21 -3.61 0.32
N ASN A 112 3.91 -3.41 0.46
CA ASN A 112 2.93 -3.87 -0.51
C ASN A 112 1.84 -2.82 -0.67
N SER A 113 1.72 -2.26 -1.87
CA SER A 113 0.62 -1.35 -2.19
C SER A 113 -0.51 -2.14 -2.83
N PHE A 114 -1.73 -1.95 -2.32
CA PHE A 114 -2.89 -2.60 -2.89
C PHE A 114 -3.44 -1.75 -4.01
N PHE A 115 -3.28 -2.28 -5.17
CA PHE A 115 -3.95 -1.79 -6.34
C PHE A 115 -5.30 -2.49 -6.50
N PRO A 116 -6.34 -1.83 -7.07
CA PRO A 116 -7.74 -2.00 -6.78
C PRO A 116 -8.12 -3.47 -6.79
N VAL A 117 -7.80 -4.13 -5.71
CA VAL A 117 -8.30 -5.46 -5.48
C VAL A 117 -9.65 -5.28 -4.89
N LYS A 118 -10.60 -5.86 -5.56
CA LYS A 118 -11.94 -6.03 -5.10
C LYS A 118 -11.92 -6.48 -3.64
N ASP A 119 -12.13 -5.50 -2.79
CA ASP A 119 -12.86 -5.57 -1.60
C ASP A 119 -12.71 -6.80 -0.72
N LYS A 120 -11.79 -6.69 0.20
CA LYS A 120 -11.94 -7.39 1.45
C LYS A 120 -12.04 -6.34 2.54
N MET A 121 -13.25 -6.10 2.97
CA MET A 121 -13.71 -5.28 4.11
C MET A 121 -12.89 -4.04 4.46
N PHE A 122 -11.63 -4.20 4.85
CA PHE A 122 -10.77 -3.11 5.31
C PHE A 122 -9.75 -2.64 4.29
N ASP A 123 -9.63 -3.33 3.14
CA ASP A 123 -8.70 -2.94 2.07
C ASP A 123 -9.00 -1.56 1.50
N ALA A 124 -10.25 -1.12 1.63
CA ALA A 124 -10.68 0.22 1.23
C ALA A 124 -10.10 1.35 2.11
N ALA A 125 -9.65 1.04 3.33
CA ALA A 125 -8.96 1.97 4.23
C ALA A 125 -7.45 1.69 4.29
N ALA A 126 -7.08 0.46 4.62
CA ALA A 126 -5.69 0.03 4.77
C ALA A 126 -5.07 -0.26 3.40
N LEU A 127 -4.77 0.80 2.66
CA LEU A 127 -4.33 0.75 1.26
C LEU A 127 -2.86 0.38 1.08
N TYR A 128 -2.07 0.34 2.15
CA TYR A 128 -0.64 0.15 2.09
C TYR A 128 -0.15 -0.66 3.30
N ASP A 129 0.47 -1.79 3.03
CA ASP A 129 1.12 -2.59 4.06
C ASP A 129 2.62 -2.35 4.04
N ILE A 130 3.21 -2.30 5.22
CA ILE A 130 4.62 -2.00 5.38
C ILE A 130 5.21 -2.81 6.54
N GLY A 131 6.41 -3.33 6.33
CA GLY A 131 7.24 -3.84 7.41
C GLY A 131 8.13 -2.73 7.92
N LEU A 132 8.08 -2.45 9.20
CA LEU A 132 8.84 -1.42 9.89
C LEU A 132 9.79 -2.06 10.88
N ALA A 133 11.07 -1.66 10.85
CA ALA A 133 12.08 -2.13 11.79
C ALA A 133 12.80 -0.95 12.44
N TRP A 134 13.07 -1.07 13.73
CA TRP A 134 13.77 -0.04 14.53
C TRP A 134 14.79 -0.68 15.48
N GLY A 135 15.43 0.11 16.33
CA GLY A 135 16.56 -0.37 17.13
C GLY A 135 17.72 -0.83 16.26
N GLU A 136 18.36 -1.92 16.61
CA GLU A 136 19.41 -2.55 15.80
C GLU A 136 18.91 -2.98 14.42
N LEU A 137 17.64 -3.41 14.34
CA LEU A 137 17.01 -3.81 13.09
C LEU A 137 16.74 -2.60 12.17
N GLY A 138 16.72 -1.39 12.71
CA GLY A 138 16.59 -0.14 11.96
C GLY A 138 17.83 0.24 11.15
N ASP A 139 18.96 -0.41 11.39
CA ASP A 139 20.14 -0.28 10.55
C ASP A 139 20.01 -1.15 9.29
N LYS A 140 20.14 -0.53 8.13
CA LYS A 140 19.94 -1.19 6.86
C LYS A 140 20.90 -2.33 6.57
N ASP A 141 22.17 -2.15 6.92
CA ASP A 141 23.19 -3.14 6.62
C ASP A 141 23.11 -4.30 7.60
N PHE A 142 22.81 -4.01 8.87
CA PHE A 142 22.46 -5.01 9.87
C PHE A 142 21.26 -5.82 9.43
N TYR A 143 20.15 -5.16 9.06
CA TYR A 143 18.93 -5.84 8.60
C TYR A 143 19.20 -6.74 7.40
N LYS A 144 19.84 -6.21 6.37
CA LYS A 144 20.17 -6.97 5.16
C LYS A 144 21.07 -8.17 5.42
N LYS A 145 21.96 -8.09 6.40
CA LYS A 145 22.86 -9.17 6.75
C LYS A 145 22.13 -10.33 7.43
N TYR A 146 21.24 -10.02 8.36
CA TYR A 146 20.66 -11.01 9.26
C TYR A 146 19.20 -11.36 9.01
N PHE A 147 18.46 -10.51 8.30
CA PHE A 147 17.03 -10.66 8.07
C PHE A 147 16.66 -10.61 6.60
N LYS A 148 15.48 -11.15 6.30
CA LYS A 148 14.84 -11.05 5.00
C LYS A 148 13.34 -10.94 5.18
N SER A 149 12.75 -9.89 4.61
CA SER A 149 11.30 -9.73 4.55
C SER A 149 10.73 -10.24 3.25
N TYR A 150 9.53 -10.73 3.33
CA TYR A 150 8.76 -11.26 2.21
C TYR A 150 7.38 -10.63 2.20
N THR A 151 6.87 -10.42 1.01
CA THR A 151 5.48 -10.08 0.77
C THR A 151 4.86 -11.15 -0.10
N ALA A 152 3.76 -11.75 0.31
CA ALA A 152 2.99 -12.63 -0.53
C ALA A 152 1.75 -11.90 -1.03
N LYS A 153 1.67 -11.77 -2.34
CA LYS A 153 0.41 -11.51 -3.05
C LYS A 153 -0.18 -12.88 -3.34
N ASN A 154 -0.87 -13.47 -2.39
CA ASN A 154 -1.55 -14.73 -2.62
C ASN A 154 -2.76 -14.49 -3.54
N GLY A 155 -2.47 -14.36 -4.85
CA GLY A 155 -3.46 -14.35 -5.92
C GLY A 155 -4.59 -13.33 -5.73
N MET A 156 -5.59 -13.42 -6.58
CA MET A 156 -6.79 -12.55 -6.57
C MET A 156 -7.66 -12.72 -5.30
N PHE A 157 -7.39 -13.72 -4.45
CA PHE A 157 -8.26 -14.14 -3.33
C PHE A 157 -7.52 -14.53 -2.03
N GLY A 158 -6.20 -14.43 -1.97
CA GLY A 158 -5.41 -14.81 -0.79
C GLY A 158 -5.26 -13.70 0.25
N PRO A 159 -4.93 -14.03 1.53
CA PRO A 159 -4.61 -13.04 2.53
C PRO A 159 -3.34 -12.26 2.14
N ARG A 160 -3.29 -11.00 2.56
CA ARG A 160 -2.09 -10.18 2.50
C ARG A 160 -1.14 -10.65 3.59
N LEU A 161 0.06 -11.05 3.21
CA LEU A 161 1.06 -11.49 4.15
C LEU A 161 2.34 -10.68 3.94
N LEU A 162 2.86 -10.19 5.04
CA LEU A 162 4.19 -9.65 5.15
C LEU A 162 4.82 -10.30 6.37
N TRP A 163 5.98 -10.90 6.20
CA TRP A 163 6.70 -11.51 7.31
C TRP A 163 8.20 -11.34 7.14
N THR A 164 8.91 -11.54 8.25
CA THR A 164 10.36 -11.45 8.30
C THR A 164 10.93 -12.76 8.83
N GLU A 165 12.00 -13.22 8.21
CA GLU A 165 12.75 -14.41 8.59
C GLU A 165 14.18 -14.06 8.94
N MET A 166 14.73 -14.73 9.94
CA MET A 166 16.16 -14.70 10.25
C MET A 166 16.92 -15.57 9.24
N LYS A 167 18.01 -15.06 8.71
CA LYS A 167 18.87 -15.77 7.71
C LYS A 167 19.84 -16.76 8.37
N THR A 168 20.09 -16.62 9.66
CA THR A 168 21.04 -17.44 10.41
C THR A 168 20.56 -17.57 11.86
N THR A 169 20.95 -18.66 12.50
CA THR A 169 20.73 -18.88 13.93
C THR A 169 21.76 -18.16 14.80
N GLN A 170 22.91 -17.76 14.24
CA GLN A 170 23.94 -16.99 14.94
C GLN A 170 23.65 -15.49 14.76
N MET A 171 22.79 -14.98 15.61
CA MET A 171 22.35 -13.59 15.59
C MET A 171 23.09 -12.79 16.68
N PRO A 172 23.46 -11.52 16.42
CA PRO A 172 24.01 -10.65 17.47
C PRO A 172 22.93 -10.10 18.40
N VAL A 173 21.66 -10.33 18.11
CA VAL A 173 20.50 -9.98 18.94
C VAL A 173 19.68 -11.24 19.24
N SER A 174 18.94 -11.21 20.36
CA SER A 174 18.04 -12.31 20.70
C SER A 174 16.83 -12.37 19.77
N GLU A 175 16.20 -13.54 19.67
CA GLU A 175 14.95 -13.70 18.91
C GLU A 175 13.83 -12.82 19.47
N GLU A 176 13.76 -12.68 20.80
CA GLU A 176 12.80 -11.83 21.47
C GLU A 176 13.01 -10.35 21.12
N TYR A 177 14.27 -9.88 21.11
CA TYR A 177 14.60 -8.54 20.64
C TYR A 177 14.15 -8.33 19.19
N ALA A 178 14.45 -9.28 18.31
CA ALA A 178 14.06 -9.17 16.91
C ALA A 178 12.54 -9.10 16.73
N LYS A 179 11.78 -9.89 17.49
CA LYS A 179 10.31 -9.88 17.46
C LYS A 179 9.71 -8.56 17.95
N SER A 180 10.32 -7.94 18.97
CA SER A 180 9.83 -6.68 19.53
C SER A 180 10.27 -5.42 18.76
N HIS A 181 11.19 -5.54 17.79
CA HIS A 181 11.73 -4.43 17.02
C HIS A 181 11.38 -4.48 15.53
N PHE A 182 10.33 -5.20 15.22
CA PHE A 182 9.73 -5.29 13.89
C PHE A 182 8.21 -5.30 13.99
N SER A 183 7.55 -4.59 13.09
CA SER A 183 6.11 -4.66 12.95
C SER A 183 5.67 -4.81 11.51
N HIS A 184 4.54 -5.47 11.32
CA HIS A 184 3.75 -5.44 10.10
C HIS A 184 2.58 -4.48 10.31
N SER A 185 2.60 -3.35 9.62
CA SER A 185 1.63 -2.28 9.82
C SER A 185 0.76 -2.08 8.58
N HIS A 186 -0.53 -1.89 8.79
CA HIS A 186 -1.52 -1.50 7.79
C HIS A 186 -1.69 0.01 7.86
N LEU A 187 -1.31 0.71 6.79
CA LEU A 187 -1.36 2.16 6.76
C LEU A 187 -2.65 2.67 6.12
N ILE A 188 -3.33 3.54 6.85
CA ILE A 188 -4.57 4.21 6.47
C ILE A 188 -4.23 5.69 6.25
N PRO A 189 -4.02 6.14 5.02
CA PRO A 189 -3.60 7.51 4.76
C PRO A 189 -4.74 8.51 5.01
N ALA A 190 -4.51 9.51 5.87
CA ALA A 190 -5.51 10.53 6.16
C ALA A 190 -5.86 11.40 4.93
N THR A 191 -4.92 11.55 4.00
CA THR A 191 -5.09 12.39 2.81
C THR A 191 -4.57 11.70 1.55
N ARG A 192 -5.05 12.19 0.39
CA ARG A 192 -4.50 11.75 -0.92
C ARG A 192 -3.02 12.05 -1.05
N ASN A 193 -2.56 13.12 -0.44
CA ASN A 193 -1.17 13.54 -0.47
C ASN A 193 -0.27 12.54 0.26
N ILE A 194 -0.68 12.10 1.45
CA ILE A 194 0.01 11.05 2.20
C ILE A 194 0.01 9.74 1.39
N MET A 195 -1.13 9.33 0.81
CA MET A 195 -1.19 8.13 -0.02
C MET A 195 -0.24 8.20 -1.21
N ALA A 196 -0.20 9.34 -1.91
CA ALA A 196 0.70 9.55 -3.03
C ALA A 196 2.19 9.51 -2.61
N ALA A 197 2.50 9.92 -1.38
CA ALA A 197 3.85 9.82 -0.82
C ALA A 197 4.20 8.38 -0.42
N LEU A 198 3.27 7.66 0.22
CA LEU A 198 3.45 6.25 0.58
C LEU A 198 3.77 5.40 -0.64
N LEU A 199 3.09 5.61 -1.76
CA LEU A 199 3.34 4.89 -3.02
C LEU A 199 4.74 5.11 -3.63
N LYS A 200 5.50 6.10 -3.13
CA LYS A 200 6.88 6.39 -3.57
C LYS A 200 7.94 5.75 -2.66
N ILE A 201 7.54 5.22 -1.52
CA ILE A 201 8.44 4.55 -0.59
C ILE A 201 8.90 3.23 -1.22
N LYS A 202 10.17 2.92 -1.01
CA LYS A 202 10.80 1.67 -1.44
C LYS A 202 11.41 0.96 -0.24
N ASP A 203 11.64 -0.33 -0.39
CA ASP A 203 12.35 -1.11 0.63
C ASP A 203 13.71 -0.48 0.96
N PHE A 204 14.09 -0.61 2.21
CA PHE A 204 15.32 -0.09 2.80
C PHE A 204 15.45 1.44 2.76
N GLN A 205 14.33 2.15 2.81
CA GLN A 205 14.28 3.58 3.02
C GLN A 205 13.80 3.90 4.44
N LEU A 206 14.25 5.05 4.97
CA LEU A 206 13.86 5.50 6.30
C LEU A 206 12.59 6.36 6.20
N VAL A 207 11.68 6.14 7.15
CA VAL A 207 10.44 6.90 7.29
C VAL A 207 10.23 7.30 8.76
N GLU A 208 9.59 8.45 8.96
CA GLU A 208 8.95 8.78 10.23
C GLU A 208 7.44 8.91 9.97
N ILE A 209 6.65 8.18 10.73
CA ILE A 209 5.20 8.12 10.62
C ILE A 209 4.61 8.63 11.92
N GLU A 210 3.71 9.62 11.84
CA GLU A 210 2.91 10.09 12.97
C GLU A 210 1.43 9.89 12.66
N GLY A 211 0.66 9.51 13.67
CA GLY A 211 -0.76 9.28 13.53
C GLY A 211 -1.37 8.62 14.75
N GLU A 212 -2.29 7.71 14.52
CA GLU A 212 -3.00 7.01 15.59
C GLU A 212 -3.12 5.53 15.27
N LEU A 213 -2.96 4.69 16.27
CA LEU A 213 -3.38 3.29 16.20
C LEU A 213 -4.89 3.24 16.28
N VAL A 214 -5.54 2.55 15.33
CA VAL A 214 -7.00 2.56 15.21
C VAL A 214 -7.57 1.16 15.05
N ASP A 215 -8.69 0.91 15.71
CA ASP A 215 -9.58 -0.17 15.31
C ASP A 215 -10.43 0.27 14.13
N MET A 216 -10.75 -0.65 13.24
CA MET A 216 -11.61 -0.39 12.09
C MET A 216 -12.94 -1.12 12.26
N GLN A 217 -14.03 -0.44 11.94
CA GLN A 217 -15.37 -1.05 11.85
C GLN A 217 -16.02 -0.68 10.53
N TYR A 218 -16.63 -1.67 9.90
CA TYR A 218 -17.40 -1.52 8.67
C TYR A 218 -18.76 -2.20 8.80
N LYS A 219 -19.82 -1.51 8.40
CA LYS A 219 -21.18 -2.04 8.40
C LYS A 219 -21.62 -2.33 6.96
N GLU A 220 -22.14 -3.52 6.75
CA GLU A 220 -22.74 -3.94 5.50
C GLU A 220 -24.10 -4.59 5.77
N GLY A 221 -25.17 -3.89 5.47
CA GLY A 221 -26.51 -4.30 5.90
C GLY A 221 -26.60 -4.41 7.42
N ASN A 222 -26.99 -5.59 7.92
CA ASN A 222 -27.10 -5.88 9.35
C ASN A 222 -25.81 -6.48 9.96
N LYS A 223 -24.76 -6.64 9.17
CA LYS A 223 -23.48 -7.21 9.65
C LYS A 223 -22.50 -6.10 9.97
N THR A 224 -21.81 -6.26 11.10
CA THR A 224 -20.68 -5.42 11.50
C THR A 224 -19.40 -6.26 11.46
N TYR A 225 -18.41 -5.75 10.78
CA TYR A 225 -17.07 -6.33 10.70
C TYR A 225 -16.12 -5.45 11.50
N SER A 226 -15.16 -6.05 12.19
CA SER A 226 -14.17 -5.34 12.99
C SER A 226 -12.77 -5.86 12.73
N SER A 227 -11.80 -4.96 12.74
CA SER A 227 -10.37 -5.26 12.76
C SER A 227 -9.73 -4.46 13.87
N HIS A 228 -9.04 -5.12 14.78
CA HIS A 228 -8.39 -4.48 15.92
C HIS A 228 -6.93 -4.23 15.62
N THR A 229 -6.43 -3.08 16.08
CA THR A 229 -4.99 -2.79 16.04
C THR A 229 -4.30 -3.47 17.22
N SER A 230 -3.06 -3.94 17.03
CA SER A 230 -2.23 -4.28 18.16
C SER A 230 -1.82 -3.03 18.93
N LEU A 231 -1.79 -3.12 20.26
CA LEU A 231 -1.20 -2.13 21.18
C LEU A 231 0.05 -2.69 21.88
N SER A 232 0.39 -3.95 21.61
CA SER A 232 1.55 -4.65 22.18
C SER A 232 2.75 -4.61 21.23
N ARG A 233 3.96 -4.58 21.77
CA ARG A 233 5.21 -4.76 21.01
C ARG A 233 5.75 -6.19 21.08
N SER A 234 5.14 -7.03 21.90
CA SER A 234 5.58 -8.42 22.12
C SER A 234 4.69 -9.48 21.52
N ASP A 235 3.55 -9.11 20.96
CA ASP A 235 2.65 -10.04 20.30
C ASP A 235 3.18 -10.46 18.92
N THR A 236 2.79 -11.63 18.48
CA THR A 236 3.21 -12.22 17.21
C THR A 236 2.05 -12.98 16.55
N GLY A 237 2.12 -13.16 15.24
CA GLY A 237 1.14 -13.92 14.47
C GLY A 237 -0.02 -13.10 13.95
N LEU A 238 -1.13 -13.78 13.68
CA LEU A 238 -2.34 -13.14 13.15
C LEU A 238 -2.98 -12.26 14.23
N GLY A 239 -3.08 -10.97 13.99
CA GLY A 239 -3.62 -9.99 14.94
C GLY A 239 -2.57 -9.11 15.61
N ALA A 240 -1.27 -9.38 15.41
CA ALA A 240 -0.17 -8.55 15.89
C ALA A 240 0.14 -7.34 14.96
N CYS A 241 -0.72 -7.07 13.98
CA CYS A 241 -0.52 -5.95 13.05
C CYS A 241 -1.06 -4.65 13.65
N GLU A 242 -0.33 -3.56 13.46
CA GLU A 242 -0.80 -2.22 13.75
C GLU A 242 -1.62 -1.69 12.58
N ASN A 243 -2.79 -1.12 12.88
CA ASN A 243 -3.56 -0.31 11.93
C ASN A 243 -3.25 1.16 12.23
N ILE A 244 -2.47 1.82 11.38
CA ILE A 244 -2.01 3.19 11.62
C ILE A 244 -2.78 4.15 10.72
N TYR A 245 -3.59 5.04 11.31
CA TYR A 245 -4.16 6.19 10.64
C TYR A 245 -3.10 7.28 10.53
N VAL A 246 -2.47 7.38 9.36
CA VAL A 246 -1.32 8.23 9.12
C VAL A 246 -1.76 9.66 8.85
N THR A 247 -1.44 10.58 9.77
CA THR A 247 -1.73 12.03 9.64
C THR A 247 -0.52 12.82 9.18
N LYS A 248 0.70 12.29 9.38
CA LYS A 248 1.95 12.89 8.92
C LYS A 248 2.95 11.82 8.54
N LEU A 249 3.59 12.02 7.43
CA LEU A 249 4.66 11.16 6.92
C LEU A 249 5.88 12.02 6.60
N LYS A 250 7.05 11.64 7.15
CA LYS A 250 8.33 12.20 6.76
C LYS A 250 9.13 11.18 5.97
N TYR A 251 9.57 11.59 4.80
CA TYR A 251 10.26 10.75 3.86
C TYR A 251 11.19 11.60 2.98
N ARG A 252 12.48 11.22 2.89
CA ARG A 252 13.49 11.96 2.09
C ARG A 252 13.52 13.47 2.36
N ASN A 253 13.62 13.87 3.63
CA ASN A 253 13.61 15.27 4.06
C ASN A 253 12.35 16.06 3.66
N LYS A 254 11.26 15.38 3.33
CA LYS A 254 9.98 15.96 2.96
C LYS A 254 8.91 15.53 3.94
N ILE A 255 8.04 16.47 4.29
CA ILE A 255 6.88 16.24 5.15
C ILE A 255 5.62 16.23 4.29
N TYR A 256 4.74 15.27 4.53
CA TYR A 256 3.44 15.11 3.89
C TYR A 256 2.36 15.01 4.97
N GLN A 257 1.27 15.79 4.76
CA GLN A 257 0.11 15.87 5.64
C GLN A 257 -1.18 15.85 4.82
#